data_e9914e14a6e1420f96650147b5fc2f8a
#
_entry.id   e9914e14a6e1420f96650147b5fc2f8a
#
_cell.length_a   1.000
_cell.length_b   1.000
_cell.length_c   1.000
_cell.angle_alpha   90.00
_cell.angle_beta   90.00
_cell.angle_gamma   90.00
#
_symmetry.space_group_name_H-M   'P 1'
#
loop_
_entity.id
_entity.type
_entity.pdbx_description
1 polymer ?
#
loop_
_entity_poly.entity_id
_entity_poly.type
_entity_poly.pdbx_seq_one_letter_code
_entity_poly.pdbx_strand_id
1 'polypeptide(L)'
;MATVDLAAVDAHIDRNLDRYLAEVSDFCRIPSVGGDAKAMAAAEAWLVAWFGGLGCTAESLPAAEANPYLLAEIGAGARSVLFFNHYDVADYTNPAREVAGERHPFSGTIENGKLYGRGSADDKGTLLARMHAIEAILAATGGIPVQVRFLVEGKRGVSNRSLETFVAEHHARLDADCCLWEAGAKDERERQTISLGHKGILYVDLIARGTERTWPSRYTLFPNPAWTLIWAVNSLKGPDERVCVPGYYDAVRPVSEADESDVYAHLADDTEQLRVRAGLAGFVGGVTGRQALRQLYSQPSLTICGISAGASGPGQKLVLPQEARAKIEFRLVPDQDPAQVLAALRTHLDTGGFEAVEIEVQGSCPPYRIDAKGWLPRMLLETAARVYPNGAVLTPVATGIGNRYVFKEWTTMPIAGFAIGYAGYQIETNEEHIRVEDYREQVKWVATIIAALADR
;
A
#
# COMPACT_ATOMS: atom_id res chain seq x y z
N MET A 1 4.61 13.64 33.94
CA MET A 1 4.69 12.22 33.60
C MET A 1 6.14 11.79 33.61
N ALA A 2 6.49 10.56 33.99
CA ALA A 2 7.88 10.11 33.95
C ALA A 2 8.32 9.99 32.48
N THR A 3 9.49 10.53 32.16
CA THR A 3 10.11 10.39 30.83
C THR A 3 10.39 8.92 30.57
N VAL A 4 10.08 8.42 29.40
CA VAL A 4 10.33 7.01 29.02
C VAL A 4 11.85 6.77 28.99
N ASP A 5 12.34 5.85 29.83
CA ASP A 5 13.74 5.40 29.77
C ASP A 5 13.95 4.48 28.55
N LEU A 6 14.31 5.09 27.44
CA LEU A 6 14.55 4.38 26.19
C LEU A 6 15.72 3.39 26.26
N ALA A 7 16.68 3.57 27.18
CA ALA A 7 17.76 2.60 27.35
C ALA A 7 17.25 1.31 28.02
N ALA A 8 16.37 1.44 29.02
CA ALA A 8 15.70 0.30 29.63
C ALA A 8 14.75 -0.43 28.65
N VAL A 9 14.04 0.33 27.81
CA VAL A 9 13.17 -0.22 26.74
C VAL A 9 14.01 -0.98 25.72
N ASP A 10 15.10 -0.40 25.21
CA ASP A 10 16.00 -1.05 24.25
C ASP A 10 16.59 -2.35 24.83
N ALA A 11 17.03 -2.32 26.09
CA ALA A 11 17.54 -3.50 26.77
C ALA A 11 16.46 -4.59 26.98
N HIS A 12 15.19 -4.21 27.17
CA HIS A 12 14.08 -5.16 27.22
C HIS A 12 13.84 -5.80 25.86
N ILE A 13 13.83 -5.01 24.76
CA ILE A 13 13.68 -5.49 23.40
C ILE A 13 14.77 -6.49 23.07
N ASP A 14 16.04 -6.13 23.34
CA ASP A 14 17.20 -6.99 23.04
C ASP A 14 17.16 -8.33 23.80
N ARG A 15 16.73 -8.34 25.05
CA ARG A 15 16.57 -9.59 25.84
C ARG A 15 15.43 -10.47 25.36
N ASN A 16 14.37 -9.91 24.75
CA ASN A 16 13.19 -10.65 24.33
C ASN A 16 13.13 -10.90 22.82
N LEU A 17 14.16 -10.52 22.05
CA LEU A 17 14.12 -10.56 20.58
C LEU A 17 13.78 -11.95 20.04
N ASP A 18 14.37 -13.01 20.58
CA ASP A 18 14.11 -14.40 20.15
C ASP A 18 12.64 -14.78 20.36
N ARG A 19 12.06 -14.39 21.49
CA ARG A 19 10.62 -14.60 21.77
C ARG A 19 9.76 -13.83 20.80
N TYR A 20 10.06 -12.57 20.55
CA TYR A 20 9.36 -11.72 19.60
C TYR A 20 9.35 -12.33 18.19
N LEU A 21 10.50 -12.81 17.74
CA LEU A 21 10.60 -13.48 16.46
C LEU A 21 9.83 -14.80 16.40
N ALA A 22 9.81 -15.58 17.50
CA ALA A 22 9.00 -16.77 17.59
C ALA A 22 7.50 -16.44 17.48
N GLU A 23 7.02 -15.38 18.12
CA GLU A 23 5.62 -14.93 18.02
C GLU A 23 5.27 -14.47 16.58
N VAL A 24 6.16 -13.74 15.88
CA VAL A 24 5.98 -13.41 14.47
C VAL A 24 5.90 -14.68 13.61
N SER A 25 6.82 -15.64 13.86
CA SER A 25 6.83 -16.92 13.18
C SER A 25 5.51 -17.68 13.37
N ASP A 26 5.02 -17.78 14.61
CA ASP A 26 3.77 -18.47 14.94
C ASP A 26 2.57 -17.79 14.27
N PHE A 27 2.53 -16.45 14.25
CA PHE A 27 1.47 -15.73 13.58
C PHE A 27 1.54 -15.88 12.04
N CYS A 28 2.73 -15.93 11.44
CA CYS A 28 2.90 -16.20 10.02
C CYS A 28 2.48 -17.63 9.62
N ARG A 29 2.50 -18.60 10.54
CA ARG A 29 2.00 -19.95 10.28
C ARG A 29 0.48 -20.05 10.15
N ILE A 30 -0.26 -19.05 10.56
CA ILE A 30 -1.72 -18.97 10.34
C ILE A 30 -1.96 -18.45 8.92
N PRO A 31 -2.51 -19.26 7.99
CA PRO A 31 -2.69 -18.88 6.60
C PRO A 31 -3.92 -17.99 6.39
N SER A 32 -3.94 -16.81 7.00
CA SER A 32 -5.06 -15.86 7.00
C SER A 32 -5.32 -15.23 5.63
N VAL A 33 -5.59 -16.05 4.61
CA VAL A 33 -6.04 -15.61 3.30
C VAL A 33 -7.50 -15.19 3.37
N GLY A 34 -7.84 -14.02 2.84
CA GLY A 34 -9.16 -13.41 3.03
C GLY A 34 -10.38 -14.27 2.66
N GLY A 35 -10.21 -15.28 1.78
CA GLY A 35 -11.25 -16.26 1.43
C GLY A 35 -11.38 -17.46 2.38
N ASP A 36 -10.43 -17.67 3.29
CA ASP A 36 -10.46 -18.76 4.28
C ASP A 36 -10.98 -18.27 5.63
N ALA A 37 -12.30 -18.37 5.83
CA ALA A 37 -12.96 -17.90 7.04
C ALA A 37 -12.42 -18.57 8.32
N LYS A 38 -11.97 -19.84 8.27
CA LYS A 38 -11.41 -20.54 9.43
C LYS A 38 -10.03 -20.00 9.80
N ALA A 39 -9.17 -19.78 8.83
CA ALA A 39 -7.84 -19.22 9.05
C ALA A 39 -7.92 -17.75 9.48
N MET A 40 -8.87 -16.98 8.92
CA MET A 40 -9.14 -15.61 9.34
C MET A 40 -9.59 -15.53 10.80
N ALA A 41 -10.55 -16.37 11.21
CA ALA A 41 -10.99 -16.44 12.60
C ALA A 41 -9.87 -16.88 13.55
N ALA A 42 -8.97 -17.77 13.12
CA ALA A 42 -7.81 -18.17 13.91
C ALA A 42 -6.81 -17.02 14.12
N ALA A 43 -6.57 -16.21 13.07
CA ALA A 43 -5.70 -15.04 13.16
C ALA A 43 -6.30 -13.95 14.07
N GLU A 44 -7.60 -13.69 13.95
CA GLU A 44 -8.32 -12.77 14.82
C GLU A 44 -8.25 -13.21 16.28
N ALA A 45 -8.56 -14.47 16.56
CA ALA A 45 -8.51 -15.03 17.91
C ALA A 45 -7.11 -14.95 18.54
N TRP A 46 -6.06 -15.17 17.72
CA TRP A 46 -4.67 -15.01 18.14
C TRP A 46 -4.37 -13.56 18.56
N LEU A 47 -4.79 -12.58 17.75
CA LEU A 47 -4.62 -11.16 18.05
C LEU A 47 -5.39 -10.73 19.30
N VAL A 48 -6.66 -11.13 19.43
CA VAL A 48 -7.48 -10.83 20.61
C VAL A 48 -6.83 -11.37 21.88
N ALA A 49 -6.33 -12.61 21.85
CA ALA A 49 -5.63 -13.21 22.99
C ALA A 49 -4.34 -12.46 23.33
N TRP A 50 -3.56 -12.06 22.31
CA TRP A 50 -2.32 -11.32 22.51
C TRP A 50 -2.57 -9.92 23.11
N PHE A 51 -3.51 -9.16 22.55
CA PHE A 51 -3.89 -7.84 23.07
C PHE A 51 -4.44 -7.95 24.50
N GLY A 52 -5.27 -8.96 24.79
CA GLY A 52 -5.77 -9.22 26.12
C GLY A 52 -4.67 -9.54 27.14
N GLY A 53 -3.65 -10.30 26.70
CA GLY A 53 -2.45 -10.60 27.51
C GLY A 53 -1.62 -9.36 27.86
N LEU A 54 -1.63 -8.34 27.01
CA LEU A 54 -0.98 -7.05 27.24
C LEU A 54 -1.82 -6.11 28.14
N GLY A 55 -3.07 -6.45 28.40
CA GLY A 55 -4.01 -5.60 29.14
C GLY A 55 -4.72 -4.56 28.27
N CYS A 56 -4.72 -4.73 26.94
CA CYS A 56 -5.51 -3.91 26.04
C CYS A 56 -7.00 -4.23 26.17
N THR A 57 -7.85 -3.22 26.04
CA THR A 57 -9.25 -3.44 25.66
C THR A 57 -9.26 -3.76 24.17
N ALA A 58 -9.62 -4.99 23.82
CA ALA A 58 -9.68 -5.44 22.43
C ALA A 58 -11.11 -5.86 22.06
N GLU A 59 -11.63 -5.34 20.98
CA GLU A 59 -12.99 -5.54 20.49
C GLU A 59 -12.96 -5.93 19.01
N SER A 60 -13.66 -7.04 18.69
CA SER A 60 -13.92 -7.45 17.32
C SER A 60 -15.21 -6.79 16.85
N LEU A 61 -15.11 -5.96 15.83
CA LEU A 61 -16.22 -5.19 15.28
C LEU A 61 -16.60 -5.76 13.92
N PRO A 62 -17.88 -6.12 13.69
CA PRO A 62 -18.31 -6.68 12.43
C PRO A 62 -18.14 -5.67 11.30
N ALA A 63 -17.81 -6.16 10.11
CA ALA A 63 -17.67 -5.38 8.90
C ALA A 63 -18.66 -5.85 7.82
N ALA A 64 -19.23 -4.93 7.07
CA ALA A 64 -20.05 -5.28 5.92
C ALA A 64 -19.16 -5.88 4.81
N GLU A 65 -19.48 -7.07 4.33
CA GLU A 65 -18.78 -7.74 3.21
C GLU A 65 -17.26 -7.97 3.42
N ALA A 66 -16.81 -8.00 4.67
CA ALA A 66 -15.41 -8.20 5.01
C ALA A 66 -15.26 -9.02 6.31
N ASN A 67 -14.05 -9.48 6.60
CA ASN A 67 -13.71 -10.00 7.91
C ASN A 67 -13.76 -8.87 8.95
N PRO A 68 -13.96 -9.18 10.25
CA PRO A 68 -14.08 -8.17 11.29
C PRO A 68 -12.88 -7.24 11.37
N TYR A 69 -13.13 -6.00 11.80
CA TYR A 69 -12.10 -5.08 12.27
C TYR A 69 -11.81 -5.34 13.74
N LEU A 70 -10.54 -5.38 14.07
CA LEU A 70 -10.12 -5.46 15.48
C LEU A 70 -9.68 -4.06 15.93
N LEU A 71 -10.36 -3.54 16.96
CA LEU A 71 -9.99 -2.28 17.62
C LEU A 71 -9.42 -2.61 19.00
N ALA A 72 -8.15 -2.26 19.23
CA ALA A 72 -7.52 -2.45 20.53
C ALA A 72 -6.99 -1.13 21.08
N GLU A 73 -7.15 -0.90 22.37
CA GLU A 73 -6.79 0.34 23.04
C GLU A 73 -6.01 0.07 24.32
N ILE A 74 -4.96 0.86 24.55
CA ILE A 74 -4.13 0.80 25.76
C ILE A 74 -3.49 2.17 26.05
N GLY A 75 -3.13 2.39 27.30
CA GLY A 75 -2.44 3.59 27.76
C GLY A 75 -3.38 4.76 28.03
N ALA A 76 -2.80 5.82 28.58
CA ALA A 76 -3.50 7.05 28.88
C ALA A 76 -2.51 8.22 28.85
N GLY A 77 -2.92 9.33 28.24
CA GLY A 77 -2.09 10.53 28.14
C GLY A 77 -2.82 11.65 27.43
N ALA A 78 -2.17 12.80 27.33
CA ALA A 78 -2.71 13.94 26.59
C ALA A 78 -2.58 13.76 25.07
N ARG A 79 -1.73 12.85 24.63
CA ARG A 79 -1.47 12.54 23.22
C ARG A 79 -1.95 11.15 22.86
N SER A 80 -2.25 10.98 21.58
CA SER A 80 -2.80 9.76 21.07
C SER A 80 -2.20 9.37 19.71
N VAL A 81 -2.14 8.07 19.43
CA VAL A 81 -1.70 7.53 18.14
C VAL A 81 -2.60 6.39 17.72
N LEU A 82 -2.96 6.37 16.44
CA LEU A 82 -3.62 5.25 15.80
C LEU A 82 -2.60 4.48 14.96
N PHE A 83 -2.45 3.19 15.22
CA PHE A 83 -1.77 2.25 14.32
C PHE A 83 -2.79 1.59 13.42
N PHE A 84 -2.58 1.70 12.11
CA PHE A 84 -3.39 0.99 11.11
C PHE A 84 -2.59 -0.18 10.55
N ASN A 85 -3.17 -1.37 10.58
CA ASN A 85 -2.56 -2.62 10.13
C ASN A 85 -3.62 -3.54 9.51
N HIS A 86 -3.18 -4.65 8.90
CA HIS A 86 -4.06 -5.73 8.49
C HIS A 86 -3.52 -7.10 8.89
N TYR A 87 -4.43 -8.09 9.07
CA TYR A 87 -4.05 -9.45 9.47
C TYR A 87 -4.27 -10.50 8.39
N ASP A 88 -4.91 -10.13 7.28
CA ASP A 88 -5.00 -10.99 6.10
C ASP A 88 -3.71 -10.93 5.28
N VAL A 89 -3.51 -11.96 4.47
CA VAL A 89 -2.36 -12.09 3.58
C VAL A 89 -2.78 -12.38 2.15
N ALA A 90 -1.90 -12.12 1.19
CA ALA A 90 -2.14 -12.40 -0.22
C ALA A 90 -2.38 -13.89 -0.45
N ASP A 91 -3.27 -14.19 -1.40
CA ASP A 91 -3.50 -15.55 -1.87
C ASP A 91 -2.19 -16.15 -2.40
N TYR A 92 -1.89 -17.37 -1.97
CA TYR A 92 -0.69 -18.12 -2.36
C TYR A 92 -0.92 -19.08 -3.53
N THR A 93 -2.16 -19.26 -3.94
CA THR A 93 -2.55 -20.21 -5.00
C THR A 93 -2.35 -19.67 -6.42
N ASN A 94 -1.69 -18.50 -6.57
CA ASN A 94 -1.40 -17.94 -7.88
C ASN A 94 -0.21 -18.68 -8.54
N PRO A 95 -0.46 -19.58 -9.52
CA PRO A 95 0.60 -20.39 -10.13
C PRO A 95 1.66 -19.56 -10.87
N ALA A 96 1.36 -18.29 -11.21
CA ALA A 96 2.33 -17.39 -11.82
C ALA A 96 3.39 -16.89 -10.82
N ARG A 97 3.18 -17.10 -9.52
CA ARG A 97 4.07 -16.71 -8.42
C ARG A 97 4.71 -17.91 -7.70
N GLU A 98 4.37 -19.14 -8.09
CA GLU A 98 4.95 -20.35 -7.53
C GLU A 98 6.11 -20.81 -8.40
N VAL A 99 7.31 -20.92 -7.80
CA VAL A 99 8.47 -21.53 -8.43
C VAL A 99 8.70 -22.90 -7.77
N ALA A 100 8.86 -23.93 -8.56
CA ALA A 100 9.08 -25.29 -8.06
C ALA A 100 10.35 -25.36 -7.18
N GLY A 101 10.21 -25.87 -5.97
CA GLY A 101 11.33 -25.99 -5.00
C GLY A 101 11.42 -24.84 -4.01
N GLU A 102 10.51 -23.88 -4.06
CA GLU A 102 10.40 -22.80 -3.07
C GLU A 102 9.86 -23.29 -1.72
N ARG A 103 10.10 -22.47 -0.72
CA ARG A 103 9.67 -22.65 0.67
C ARG A 103 8.14 -22.60 0.78
N HIS A 104 7.57 -23.36 1.72
CA HIS A 104 6.14 -23.23 2.01
C HIS A 104 5.85 -21.81 2.56
N PRO A 105 4.90 -21.07 2.00
CA PRO A 105 4.66 -19.67 2.35
C PRO A 105 4.31 -19.44 3.83
N PHE A 106 3.76 -20.43 4.51
CA PHE A 106 3.42 -20.34 5.94
C PHE A 106 4.38 -21.16 6.82
N SER A 107 5.64 -21.28 6.44
CA SER A 107 6.65 -22.05 7.20
C SER A 107 7.01 -21.36 8.53
N GLY A 108 7.05 -20.04 8.58
CA GLY A 108 7.53 -19.29 9.73
C GLY A 108 8.99 -19.62 10.08
N THR A 109 9.84 -19.94 9.08
CA THR A 109 11.21 -20.40 9.30
C THR A 109 12.12 -19.23 9.66
N ILE A 110 12.92 -19.39 10.71
CA ILE A 110 13.96 -18.42 11.09
C ILE A 110 15.31 -19.06 10.78
N GLU A 111 16.05 -18.47 9.84
CA GLU A 111 17.39 -18.94 9.46
C GLU A 111 18.23 -17.84 8.84
N ASN A 112 19.52 -17.91 9.00
CA ASN A 112 20.50 -16.98 8.40
C ASN A 112 20.16 -15.49 8.66
N GLY A 113 19.66 -15.18 9.86
CA GLY A 113 19.28 -13.80 10.23
C GLY A 113 18.01 -13.28 9.55
N LYS A 114 17.17 -14.18 9.01
CA LYS A 114 15.91 -13.85 8.34
C LYS A 114 14.77 -14.69 8.90
N LEU A 115 13.57 -14.11 8.94
CA LEU A 115 12.32 -14.80 9.22
C LEU A 115 11.50 -14.87 7.93
N TYR A 116 11.27 -16.07 7.44
CA TYR A 116 10.50 -16.37 6.24
C TYR A 116 9.07 -16.71 6.56
N GLY A 117 8.14 -16.11 5.86
CA GLY A 117 6.72 -16.40 5.98
C GLY A 117 5.87 -15.35 5.31
N ARG A 118 4.78 -15.76 4.66
CA ARG A 118 3.79 -14.86 4.10
C ARG A 118 3.19 -14.00 5.19
N GLY A 119 3.21 -12.68 5.00
CA GLY A 119 2.82 -11.71 6.01
C GLY A 119 3.96 -11.24 6.91
N SER A 120 5.15 -11.83 6.82
CA SER A 120 6.28 -11.38 7.63
C SER A 120 6.64 -9.90 7.39
N ALA A 121 6.54 -9.45 6.16
CA ALA A 121 6.71 -8.05 5.78
C ALA A 121 5.36 -7.32 5.64
N ASP A 122 4.34 -7.98 5.08
CA ASP A 122 3.05 -7.39 4.71
C ASP A 122 1.87 -8.21 5.27
N ASP A 123 1.40 -8.00 6.51
CA ASP A 123 1.74 -6.91 7.42
C ASP A 123 1.92 -7.41 8.87
N LYS A 124 1.86 -8.73 9.08
CA LYS A 124 1.92 -9.36 10.43
C LYS A 124 3.18 -8.97 11.21
N GLY A 125 4.34 -8.93 10.52
CA GLY A 125 5.58 -8.52 11.17
C GLY A 125 5.57 -7.06 11.61
N THR A 126 5.06 -6.14 10.77
CA THR A 126 4.93 -4.72 11.14
C THR A 126 3.95 -4.53 12.30
N LEU A 127 2.81 -5.23 12.27
CA LEU A 127 1.84 -5.22 13.36
C LEU A 127 2.49 -5.67 14.69
N LEU A 128 3.16 -6.83 14.69
CA LEU A 128 3.78 -7.35 15.89
C LEU A 128 4.92 -6.47 16.39
N ALA A 129 5.71 -5.85 15.51
CA ALA A 129 6.73 -4.91 15.93
C ALA A 129 6.15 -3.71 16.69
N ARG A 130 4.99 -3.20 16.26
CA ARG A 130 4.24 -2.16 16.98
C ARG A 130 3.74 -2.64 18.33
N MET A 131 3.19 -3.84 18.38
CA MET A 131 2.68 -4.48 19.60
C MET A 131 3.82 -4.72 20.60
N HIS A 132 4.96 -5.27 20.17
CA HIS A 132 6.13 -5.52 21.02
C HIS A 132 6.79 -4.22 21.53
N ALA A 133 6.73 -3.13 20.76
CA ALA A 133 7.18 -1.83 21.24
C ALA A 133 6.34 -1.33 22.43
N ILE A 134 5.02 -1.51 22.38
CA ILE A 134 4.12 -1.18 23.48
C ILE A 134 4.38 -2.07 24.71
N GLU A 135 4.57 -3.38 24.48
CA GLU A 135 4.96 -4.31 25.55
C GLU A 135 6.27 -3.87 26.24
N ALA A 136 7.28 -3.55 25.44
CA ALA A 136 8.60 -3.14 25.98
C ALA A 136 8.51 -1.85 26.79
N ILE A 137 7.71 -0.86 26.37
CA ILE A 137 7.47 0.36 27.12
C ILE A 137 6.74 0.01 28.43
N LEU A 138 5.66 -0.76 28.38
CA LEU A 138 4.90 -1.17 29.55
C LEU A 138 5.79 -1.89 30.58
N ALA A 139 6.62 -2.81 30.13
CA ALA A 139 7.55 -3.56 30.97
C ALA A 139 8.63 -2.66 31.62
N ALA A 140 9.12 -1.65 30.93
CA ALA A 140 10.17 -0.76 31.39
C ALA A 140 9.63 0.36 32.30
N THR A 141 8.40 0.81 32.10
CA THR A 141 7.87 2.02 32.76
C THR A 141 6.67 1.76 33.67
N GLY A 142 6.05 0.57 33.57
CA GLY A 142 4.82 0.23 34.29
C GLY A 142 3.54 0.87 33.73
N GLY A 143 3.62 1.61 32.61
CA GLY A 143 2.47 2.22 31.95
C GLY A 143 2.81 2.76 30.54
N ILE A 144 1.78 3.06 29.76
CA ILE A 144 1.95 3.68 28.45
C ILE A 144 1.57 5.14 28.53
N PRO A 145 2.51 6.10 28.22
CA PRO A 145 2.31 7.52 28.49
C PRO A 145 1.46 8.26 27.44
N VAL A 146 1.00 7.57 26.40
CA VAL A 146 0.10 8.05 25.36
C VAL A 146 -1.10 7.12 25.21
N GLN A 147 -2.20 7.60 24.67
CA GLN A 147 -3.29 6.74 24.27
C GLN A 147 -2.94 6.07 22.94
N VAL A 148 -2.81 4.76 22.94
CA VAL A 148 -2.50 3.96 21.77
C VAL A 148 -3.76 3.23 21.32
N ARG A 149 -4.07 3.34 20.04
CA ARG A 149 -5.12 2.57 19.38
C ARG A 149 -4.54 1.77 18.23
N PHE A 150 -5.02 0.53 18.08
CA PHE A 150 -4.76 -0.32 16.92
C PHE A 150 -6.08 -0.53 16.20
N LEU A 151 -6.12 -0.17 14.92
CA LEU A 151 -7.16 -0.61 14.00
C LEU A 151 -6.54 -1.64 13.06
N VAL A 152 -6.99 -2.89 13.17
CA VAL A 152 -6.45 -3.99 12.38
C VAL A 152 -7.56 -4.55 11.49
N GLU A 153 -7.43 -4.40 10.16
CA GLU A 153 -8.43 -4.88 9.20
C GLU A 153 -8.17 -6.32 8.76
N GLY A 154 -9.25 -7.03 8.43
CA GLY A 154 -9.19 -8.41 7.91
C GLY A 154 -9.42 -8.51 6.41
N LYS A 155 -9.31 -7.41 5.68
CA LYS A 155 -9.47 -7.36 4.23
C LYS A 155 -8.68 -6.20 3.64
N ARG A 156 -7.43 -6.49 3.28
CA ARG A 156 -6.64 -5.52 2.51
C ARG A 156 -7.18 -5.36 1.09
N GLY A 157 -6.89 -4.26 0.45
CA GLY A 157 -7.20 -4.04 -0.96
C GLY A 157 -7.66 -2.63 -1.26
N VAL A 158 -7.74 -2.36 -2.57
CA VAL A 158 -8.17 -1.06 -3.10
C VAL A 158 -9.67 -0.96 -3.11
N SER A 159 -10.18 0.26 -2.97
CA SER A 159 -11.63 0.54 -2.98
C SER A 159 -12.38 -0.28 -1.92
N ASN A 160 -11.81 -0.32 -0.72
CA ASN A 160 -12.39 -1.05 0.39
C ASN A 160 -13.59 -0.27 0.98
N ARG A 161 -14.77 -0.45 0.34
CA ARG A 161 -16.03 0.17 0.82
C ARG A 161 -16.35 -0.21 2.25
N SER A 162 -15.92 -1.39 2.70
CA SER A 162 -16.10 -1.79 4.09
C SER A 162 -15.34 -0.87 5.03
N LEU A 163 -14.08 -0.48 4.68
CA LEU A 163 -13.31 0.46 5.49
C LEU A 163 -13.92 1.87 5.45
N GLU A 164 -14.42 2.32 4.31
CA GLU A 164 -15.11 3.62 4.19
C GLU A 164 -16.31 3.68 5.16
N THR A 165 -17.17 2.66 5.12
CA THR A 165 -18.33 2.55 6.00
C THR A 165 -17.90 2.46 7.47
N PHE A 166 -16.92 1.62 7.77
CA PHE A 166 -16.43 1.43 9.13
C PHE A 166 -15.85 2.73 9.73
N VAL A 167 -15.04 3.45 8.96
CA VAL A 167 -14.48 4.73 9.43
C VAL A 167 -15.58 5.77 9.60
N ALA A 168 -16.55 5.85 8.70
CA ALA A 168 -17.68 6.76 8.83
C ALA A 168 -18.49 6.52 10.13
N GLU A 169 -18.70 5.26 10.50
CA GLU A 169 -19.44 4.87 11.70
C GLU A 169 -18.64 5.04 13.00
N HIS A 170 -17.33 4.87 12.94
CA HIS A 170 -16.46 4.79 14.14
C HIS A 170 -15.43 5.92 14.24
N HIS A 171 -15.47 6.94 13.34
CA HIS A 171 -14.43 7.99 13.26
C HIS A 171 -14.09 8.65 14.59
N ALA A 172 -15.09 8.90 15.45
CA ALA A 172 -14.86 9.51 16.76
C ALA A 172 -14.00 8.65 17.71
N ARG A 173 -14.03 7.32 17.56
CA ARG A 173 -13.17 6.39 18.30
C ARG A 173 -11.78 6.26 17.67
N LEU A 174 -11.68 6.52 16.37
CA LEU A 174 -10.46 6.36 15.58
C LEU A 174 -9.62 7.65 15.52
N ASP A 175 -10.19 8.80 15.90
CA ASP A 175 -9.49 10.08 15.87
C ASP A 175 -8.32 10.08 16.87
N ALA A 176 -7.17 10.57 16.42
CA ALA A 176 -5.95 10.63 17.20
C ALA A 176 -5.08 11.83 16.75
N ASP A 177 -4.02 12.16 17.49
CA ASP A 177 -3.08 13.21 17.07
C ASP A 177 -2.39 12.83 15.75
N CYS A 178 -2.15 11.53 15.50
CA CYS A 178 -1.63 11.03 14.23
C CYS A 178 -1.99 9.56 14.00
N CYS A 179 -1.92 9.13 12.73
CA CYS A 179 -1.99 7.74 12.35
C CYS A 179 -0.68 7.27 11.71
N LEU A 180 -0.23 6.10 12.11
CA LEU A 180 0.93 5.42 11.56
C LEU A 180 0.46 4.22 10.75
N TRP A 181 0.55 4.35 9.42
CA TRP A 181 0.07 3.36 8.45
C TRP A 181 1.14 2.30 8.17
N GLU A 182 0.71 1.09 7.87
CA GLU A 182 1.57 0.01 7.40
C GLU A 182 1.94 0.25 5.92
N ALA A 183 3.04 0.86 5.61
CA ALA A 183 3.51 0.99 4.22
C ALA A 183 4.92 1.57 4.18
N GLY A 184 5.83 0.86 3.58
CA GLY A 184 7.20 1.31 3.37
C GLY A 184 8.21 0.19 3.53
N ALA A 185 9.45 0.49 3.21
CA ALA A 185 10.58 -0.41 3.34
C ALA A 185 11.86 0.44 3.42
N LYS A 186 12.99 -0.14 3.75
CA LYS A 186 14.29 0.50 3.52
C LYS A 186 14.58 0.63 2.02
N ASP A 187 15.15 1.75 1.64
CA ASP A 187 15.61 1.99 0.27
C ASP A 187 16.93 1.24 -0.02
N GLU A 188 17.44 1.36 -1.25
CA GLU A 188 18.68 0.72 -1.69
C GLU A 188 19.94 1.22 -0.91
N ARG A 189 19.81 2.31 -0.16
CA ARG A 189 20.86 2.83 0.74
C ARG A 189 20.64 2.43 2.20
N GLU A 190 19.77 1.46 2.44
CA GLU A 190 19.43 0.98 3.78
C GLU A 190 18.85 2.07 4.70
N ARG A 191 18.19 3.10 4.14
CA ARG A 191 17.49 4.14 4.88
C ARG A 191 16.02 3.78 5.00
N GLN A 192 15.43 3.98 6.17
CA GLN A 192 13.99 3.78 6.34
C GLN A 192 13.20 4.79 5.52
N THR A 193 12.27 4.35 4.68
CA THR A 193 11.38 5.27 3.98
C THR A 193 10.16 5.60 4.82
N ILE A 194 9.75 6.87 4.77
CA ILE A 194 8.55 7.39 5.41
C ILE A 194 7.67 7.95 4.30
N SER A 195 6.55 7.28 4.00
CA SER A 195 5.64 7.74 2.96
C SER A 195 4.66 8.78 3.48
N LEU A 196 4.61 9.95 2.83
CA LEU A 196 3.71 11.04 3.18
C LEU A 196 2.28 10.85 2.63
N GLY A 197 2.08 9.82 1.83
CA GLY A 197 0.79 9.53 1.21
C GLY A 197 0.85 8.33 0.27
N HIS A 198 -0.11 8.24 -0.62
CA HIS A 198 -0.19 7.23 -1.68
C HIS A 198 -0.79 7.81 -2.96
N LYS A 199 -0.53 7.18 -4.09
CA LYS A 199 -1.23 7.48 -5.34
C LYS A 199 -2.66 6.99 -5.29
N GLY A 200 -3.54 7.69 -6.01
CA GLY A 200 -4.88 7.22 -6.29
C GLY A 200 -4.91 6.30 -7.51
N ILE A 201 -6.07 5.72 -7.75
CA ILE A 201 -6.34 4.91 -8.94
C ILE A 201 -7.75 5.14 -9.45
N LEU A 202 -7.90 5.09 -10.76
CA LEU A 202 -9.14 4.74 -11.45
C LEU A 202 -8.81 3.58 -12.37
N TYR A 203 -9.40 2.40 -12.11
CA TYR A 203 -9.20 1.19 -12.89
C TYR A 203 -10.49 0.85 -13.62
N VAL A 204 -10.42 0.83 -14.95
CA VAL A 204 -11.60 0.62 -15.80
C VAL A 204 -11.35 -0.45 -16.85
N ASP A 205 -12.41 -1.13 -17.22
CA ASP A 205 -12.47 -1.91 -18.45
C ASP A 205 -13.16 -1.08 -19.53
N LEU A 206 -12.49 -0.88 -20.67
CA LEU A 206 -13.11 -0.35 -21.89
C LEU A 206 -13.56 -1.52 -22.74
N ILE A 207 -14.85 -1.53 -23.12
CA ILE A 207 -15.45 -2.65 -23.81
C ILE A 207 -16.09 -2.16 -25.10
N ALA A 208 -15.63 -2.70 -26.23
CA ALA A 208 -16.28 -2.52 -27.51
C ALA A 208 -17.04 -3.79 -27.89
N ARG A 209 -18.31 -3.65 -28.25
CA ARG A 209 -19.14 -4.77 -28.67
C ARG A 209 -19.34 -4.82 -30.18
N GLY A 210 -19.27 -6.01 -30.72
CA GLY A 210 -19.58 -6.30 -32.14
C GLY A 210 -21.01 -6.81 -32.32
N THR A 211 -21.16 -7.71 -33.24
CA THR A 211 -22.45 -8.37 -33.51
C THR A 211 -22.74 -9.47 -32.48
N GLU A 212 -24.02 -9.71 -32.21
CA GLU A 212 -24.49 -10.78 -31.29
C GLU A 212 -24.01 -12.19 -31.65
N ARG A 213 -23.74 -12.42 -32.95
CA ARG A 213 -23.26 -13.70 -33.47
C ARG A 213 -21.87 -13.55 -34.04
N THR A 214 -21.11 -14.61 -33.98
CA THR A 214 -19.81 -14.70 -34.66
C THR A 214 -20.02 -14.77 -36.20
N TRP A 215 -19.33 -13.91 -36.92
CA TRP A 215 -19.35 -13.85 -38.38
C TRP A 215 -17.98 -14.13 -38.97
N PRO A 216 -17.91 -14.77 -40.15
CA PRO A 216 -16.65 -14.89 -40.88
C PRO A 216 -16.04 -13.53 -41.18
N SER A 217 -14.73 -13.42 -41.06
CA SER A 217 -13.98 -12.13 -41.25
C SER A 217 -14.11 -11.54 -42.66
N ARG A 218 -14.55 -12.31 -43.66
CA ARG A 218 -14.81 -11.80 -44.99
C ARG A 218 -16.00 -10.84 -45.09
N TYR A 219 -16.84 -10.77 -44.05
CA TYR A 219 -17.92 -9.77 -43.98
C TYR A 219 -17.42 -8.42 -43.54
N THR A 220 -16.62 -7.78 -44.41
CA THR A 220 -15.92 -6.51 -44.14
C THR A 220 -16.84 -5.30 -43.94
N LEU A 221 -18.14 -5.47 -44.17
CA LEU A 221 -19.18 -4.44 -43.92
C LEU A 221 -19.62 -4.41 -42.46
N PHE A 222 -19.23 -5.40 -41.66
CA PHE A 222 -19.63 -5.47 -40.25
C PHE A 222 -18.61 -4.79 -39.37
N PRO A 223 -19.07 -4.13 -38.28
CA PRO A 223 -18.16 -3.50 -37.34
C PRO A 223 -17.27 -4.56 -36.69
N ASN A 224 -16.00 -4.21 -36.54
CA ASN A 224 -15.04 -5.03 -35.80
C ASN A 224 -14.70 -4.34 -34.47
N PRO A 225 -15.15 -4.86 -33.31
CA PRO A 225 -14.93 -4.23 -32.03
C PRO A 225 -13.45 -4.13 -31.66
N ALA A 226 -12.60 -5.00 -32.20
CA ALA A 226 -11.15 -4.90 -31.97
C ALA A 226 -10.58 -3.59 -32.54
N TRP A 227 -11.01 -3.20 -33.75
CA TRP A 227 -10.60 -1.92 -34.33
C TRP A 227 -11.16 -0.73 -33.55
N THR A 228 -12.44 -0.77 -33.19
CA THR A 228 -13.06 0.28 -32.38
C THR A 228 -12.30 0.49 -31.07
N LEU A 229 -11.98 -0.61 -30.37
CA LEU A 229 -11.23 -0.55 -29.11
C LEU A 229 -9.80 -0.02 -29.30
N ILE A 230 -9.08 -0.49 -30.34
CA ILE A 230 -7.70 -0.03 -30.63
C ILE A 230 -7.68 1.47 -30.88
N TRP A 231 -8.61 2.01 -31.68
CA TRP A 231 -8.70 3.44 -31.95
C TRP A 231 -9.07 4.23 -30.70
N ALA A 232 -10.02 3.76 -29.92
CA ALA A 232 -10.40 4.37 -28.65
C ALA A 232 -9.20 4.43 -27.67
N VAL A 233 -8.50 3.32 -27.48
CA VAL A 233 -7.32 3.25 -26.58
C VAL A 233 -6.18 4.12 -27.13
N ASN A 234 -5.93 4.11 -28.45
CA ASN A 234 -4.90 4.95 -29.07
C ASN A 234 -5.16 6.45 -28.89
N SER A 235 -6.43 6.87 -28.77
CA SER A 235 -6.77 8.27 -28.55
C SER A 235 -6.44 8.76 -27.12
N LEU A 236 -6.25 7.85 -26.15
CA LEU A 236 -6.04 8.21 -24.76
C LEU A 236 -4.64 8.72 -24.43
N LYS A 237 -3.63 8.35 -25.23
CA LYS A 237 -2.23 8.64 -24.91
C LYS A 237 -1.42 8.89 -26.18
N GLY A 238 -0.64 9.96 -26.19
CA GLY A 238 0.23 10.31 -27.31
C GLY A 238 1.53 9.51 -27.33
N PRO A 239 2.28 9.56 -28.46
CA PRO A 239 3.59 8.92 -28.58
C PRO A 239 4.66 9.56 -27.70
N ASP A 240 4.39 10.74 -27.15
CA ASP A 240 5.18 11.46 -26.15
C ASP A 240 4.87 11.01 -24.72
N GLU A 241 4.11 9.93 -24.57
CA GLU A 241 3.66 9.35 -23.28
C GLU A 241 2.66 10.24 -22.51
N ARG A 242 2.21 11.34 -23.08
CA ARG A 242 1.26 12.25 -22.45
C ARG A 242 -0.17 11.73 -22.63
N VAL A 243 -0.95 11.74 -21.55
CA VAL A 243 -2.39 11.41 -21.58
C VAL A 243 -3.13 12.52 -22.31
N CYS A 244 -3.95 12.15 -23.29
CA CYS A 244 -4.66 13.07 -24.18
C CYS A 244 -6.09 13.38 -23.73
N VAL A 245 -6.53 12.84 -22.58
CA VAL A 245 -7.85 13.12 -22.01
C VAL A 245 -7.89 14.58 -21.52
N PRO A 246 -8.77 15.44 -22.07
CA PRO A 246 -8.85 16.84 -21.67
C PRO A 246 -9.13 16.99 -20.15
N GLY A 247 -8.46 17.95 -19.51
CA GLY A 247 -8.58 18.18 -18.08
C GLY A 247 -7.80 17.22 -17.18
N TYR A 248 -7.19 16.17 -17.73
CA TYR A 248 -6.48 15.16 -16.93
C TYR A 248 -5.38 15.74 -16.04
N TYR A 249 -4.71 16.79 -16.49
CA TYR A 249 -3.60 17.41 -15.77
C TYR A 249 -3.98 18.68 -15.00
N ASP A 250 -5.24 19.15 -15.09
CA ASP A 250 -5.62 20.49 -14.58
C ASP A 250 -5.46 20.58 -13.05
N ALA A 251 -5.73 19.50 -12.33
CA ALA A 251 -5.57 19.43 -10.87
C ALA A 251 -4.16 19.03 -10.43
N VAL A 252 -3.23 18.71 -11.34
CA VAL A 252 -1.88 18.28 -10.99
C VAL A 252 -1.05 19.45 -10.53
N ARG A 253 -0.68 19.48 -9.25
CA ARG A 253 0.20 20.52 -8.72
C ARG A 253 1.63 20.38 -9.21
N PRO A 254 2.32 21.48 -9.55
CA PRO A 254 3.76 21.49 -9.69
C PRO A 254 4.44 21.02 -8.38
N VAL A 255 5.59 20.39 -8.51
CA VAL A 255 6.43 20.09 -7.34
C VAL A 255 6.86 21.42 -6.71
N SER A 256 6.59 21.61 -5.42
CA SER A 256 6.94 22.83 -4.71
C SER A 256 8.44 22.92 -4.44
N GLU A 257 8.97 24.13 -4.20
CA GLU A 257 10.36 24.31 -3.77
C GLU A 257 10.64 23.56 -2.46
N ALA A 258 9.67 23.49 -1.58
CA ALA A 258 9.77 22.73 -0.34
C ALA A 258 9.90 21.22 -0.60
N ASP A 259 9.11 20.67 -1.52
CA ASP A 259 9.25 19.27 -1.89
C ASP A 259 10.60 19.00 -2.57
N GLU A 260 11.11 19.93 -3.37
CA GLU A 260 12.44 19.80 -3.97
C GLU A 260 13.54 19.74 -2.92
N SER A 261 13.51 20.63 -1.91
CA SER A 261 14.53 20.70 -0.85
C SER A 261 14.40 19.58 0.18
N ASP A 262 13.18 19.29 0.63
CA ASP A 262 12.96 18.49 1.83
C ASP A 262 12.68 17.01 1.51
N VAL A 263 12.28 16.72 0.25
CA VAL A 263 11.97 15.37 -0.20
C VAL A 263 12.86 14.95 -1.36
N TYR A 264 12.73 15.57 -2.54
CA TYR A 264 13.43 15.11 -3.74
C TYR A 264 14.96 15.24 -3.68
N ALA A 265 15.49 16.25 -2.97
CA ALA A 265 16.93 16.39 -2.77
C ALA A 265 17.54 15.22 -1.97
N HIS A 266 16.73 14.60 -1.12
CA HIS A 266 17.14 13.51 -0.24
C HIS A 266 16.82 12.13 -0.81
N LEU A 267 15.88 12.01 -1.76
CA LEU A 267 15.68 10.76 -2.47
C LEU A 267 16.97 10.38 -3.19
N ALA A 268 17.37 9.13 -3.00
CA ALA A 268 18.51 8.61 -3.71
C ALA A 268 18.25 8.64 -5.21
N ASP A 269 19.28 8.84 -6.00
CA ASP A 269 19.25 8.60 -7.43
C ASP A 269 19.37 7.09 -7.71
N ASP A 270 18.39 6.35 -7.16
CA ASP A 270 18.33 4.89 -7.29
C ASP A 270 17.65 4.47 -8.60
N THR A 271 17.26 5.46 -9.42
CA THR A 271 16.60 5.21 -10.70
C THR A 271 17.47 4.40 -11.65
N GLU A 272 18.79 4.63 -11.64
CA GLU A 272 19.71 3.85 -12.47
C GLU A 272 19.78 2.38 -12.00
N GLN A 273 19.80 2.13 -10.71
CA GLN A 273 19.78 0.77 -10.15
C GLN A 273 18.45 0.08 -10.49
N LEU A 274 17.34 0.79 -10.38
CA LEU A 274 16.02 0.29 -10.79
C LEU A 274 16.02 -0.09 -12.28
N ARG A 275 16.55 0.76 -13.15
CA ARG A 275 16.67 0.52 -14.59
C ARG A 275 17.47 -0.77 -14.88
N VAL A 276 18.65 -0.88 -14.27
CA VAL A 276 19.53 -2.05 -14.45
C VAL A 276 18.85 -3.33 -13.95
N ARG A 277 18.23 -3.31 -12.77
CA ARG A 277 17.51 -4.45 -12.19
C ARG A 277 16.33 -4.88 -13.06
N ALA A 278 15.64 -3.93 -13.68
CA ALA A 278 14.54 -4.19 -14.62
C ALA A 278 15.02 -4.64 -16.03
N GLY A 279 16.34 -4.67 -16.29
CA GLY A 279 16.89 -5.03 -17.60
C GLY A 279 16.55 -4.05 -18.72
N LEU A 280 16.27 -2.78 -18.39
CA LEU A 280 15.85 -1.78 -19.36
C LEU A 280 17.04 -1.06 -19.99
N ALA A 281 16.95 -0.78 -21.31
CA ALA A 281 17.90 0.08 -21.99
C ALA A 281 17.76 1.56 -21.58
N GLY A 282 16.54 1.99 -21.25
CA GLY A 282 16.20 3.34 -20.77
C GLY A 282 14.77 3.37 -20.23
N PHE A 283 14.41 4.41 -19.51
CA PHE A 283 13.03 4.64 -19.10
C PHE A 283 12.20 5.24 -20.25
N VAL A 284 10.90 5.04 -20.17
CA VAL A 284 9.91 5.66 -21.07
C VAL A 284 10.08 7.18 -21.05
N GLY A 285 10.03 7.80 -22.21
CA GLY A 285 10.28 9.24 -22.38
C GLY A 285 11.74 9.67 -22.20
N GLY A 286 12.70 8.73 -22.05
CA GLY A 286 14.12 9.02 -21.92
C GLY A 286 14.53 9.76 -20.63
N VAL A 287 13.66 9.75 -19.61
CA VAL A 287 13.89 10.44 -18.35
C VAL A 287 14.96 9.73 -17.50
N THR A 288 15.71 10.50 -16.70
CA THR A 288 16.76 10.00 -15.81
C THR A 288 16.80 10.78 -14.50
N GLY A 289 17.43 10.23 -13.46
CA GLY A 289 17.70 10.93 -12.22
C GLY A 289 16.46 11.57 -11.60
N ARG A 290 16.56 12.83 -11.18
CA ARG A 290 15.44 13.56 -10.56
C ARG A 290 14.20 13.67 -11.43
N GLN A 291 14.37 13.73 -12.76
CA GLN A 291 13.21 13.78 -13.65
C GLN A 291 12.43 12.46 -13.60
N ALA A 292 13.12 11.31 -13.58
CA ALA A 292 12.49 10.01 -13.41
C ALA A 292 11.78 9.89 -12.04
N LEU A 293 12.40 10.39 -10.95
CA LEU A 293 11.77 10.42 -9.63
C LEU A 293 10.50 11.29 -9.62
N ARG A 294 10.54 12.49 -10.23
CA ARG A 294 9.35 13.34 -10.35
C ARG A 294 8.24 12.65 -11.13
N GLN A 295 8.59 11.99 -12.24
CA GLN A 295 7.62 11.23 -13.03
C GLN A 295 7.02 10.08 -12.21
N LEU A 296 7.86 9.35 -11.46
CA LEU A 296 7.41 8.24 -10.64
C LEU A 296 6.47 8.67 -9.52
N TYR A 297 6.79 9.76 -8.80
CA TYR A 297 6.07 10.15 -7.58
C TYR A 297 5.00 11.22 -7.79
N SER A 298 5.26 12.22 -8.66
CA SER A 298 4.42 13.42 -8.76
C SER A 298 3.69 13.58 -10.09
N GLN A 299 3.86 12.65 -11.03
CA GLN A 299 3.11 12.67 -12.27
C GLN A 299 2.06 11.54 -12.27
N PRO A 300 0.84 11.84 -12.76
CA PRO A 300 -0.14 10.81 -13.02
C PRO A 300 0.25 10.01 -14.26
N SER A 301 -0.27 8.80 -14.38
CA SER A 301 0.03 7.93 -15.53
C SER A 301 -1.20 7.15 -15.99
N LEU A 302 -1.14 6.71 -17.24
CA LEU A 302 -2.11 5.80 -17.84
C LEU A 302 -1.36 4.58 -18.37
N THR A 303 -1.84 3.39 -17.98
CA THR A 303 -1.24 2.11 -18.34
C THR A 303 -2.30 1.14 -18.86
N ILE A 304 -1.98 0.42 -19.93
CA ILE A 304 -2.78 -0.73 -20.38
C ILE A 304 -2.29 -1.96 -19.61
N CYS A 305 -3.14 -2.50 -18.74
CA CYS A 305 -2.84 -3.70 -17.97
C CYS A 305 -3.22 -5.00 -18.70
N GLY A 306 -4.09 -4.90 -19.69
CA GLY A 306 -4.49 -6.03 -20.50
C GLY A 306 -5.30 -5.59 -21.72
N ILE A 307 -5.20 -6.36 -22.81
CA ILE A 307 -6.04 -6.17 -23.98
C ILE A 307 -6.39 -7.54 -24.57
N SER A 308 -7.63 -7.74 -24.93
CA SER A 308 -8.12 -8.99 -25.51
C SER A 308 -9.18 -8.74 -26.57
N ALA A 309 -9.11 -9.49 -27.67
CA ALA A 309 -10.12 -9.47 -28.73
C ALA A 309 -10.05 -10.76 -29.55
N GLY A 310 -11.20 -11.40 -29.77
CA GLY A 310 -11.31 -12.58 -30.63
C GLY A 310 -10.52 -13.79 -30.12
N ALA A 311 -9.96 -14.56 -31.04
CA ALA A 311 -9.26 -15.80 -30.71
C ALA A 311 -7.78 -15.57 -30.50
N SER A 312 -7.27 -15.94 -29.32
CA SER A 312 -5.85 -15.83 -28.92
C SER A 312 -5.11 -17.17 -28.91
N GLY A 313 -5.81 -18.31 -29.13
CA GLY A 313 -5.19 -19.64 -29.17
C GLY A 313 -4.53 -19.97 -30.51
N PRO A 314 -3.77 -21.08 -30.59
CA PRO A 314 -3.12 -21.50 -31.82
C PRO A 314 -4.12 -21.85 -32.90
N GLY A 315 -3.71 -21.72 -34.17
CA GLY A 315 -4.52 -21.98 -35.37
C GLY A 315 -5.20 -20.75 -35.96
N GLN A 316 -5.81 -20.90 -37.13
CA GLN A 316 -6.48 -19.81 -37.85
C GLN A 316 -7.98 -19.81 -37.49
N LYS A 317 -8.47 -18.70 -36.97
CA LYS A 317 -9.89 -18.42 -36.81
C LYS A 317 -10.26 -17.19 -37.63
N LEU A 318 -10.85 -17.38 -38.79
CA LEU A 318 -11.24 -16.30 -39.70
C LEU A 318 -12.64 -15.77 -39.35
N VAL A 319 -12.75 -15.18 -38.16
CA VAL A 319 -14.03 -14.69 -37.62
C VAL A 319 -13.84 -13.28 -37.05
N LEU A 320 -14.93 -12.50 -37.08
CA LEU A 320 -15.01 -11.21 -36.38
C LEU A 320 -15.23 -11.45 -34.88
N PRO A 321 -14.54 -10.76 -34.01
CA PRO A 321 -14.81 -10.81 -32.57
C PRO A 321 -16.22 -10.31 -32.23
N GLN A 322 -16.82 -10.86 -31.18
CA GLN A 322 -18.08 -10.34 -30.63
C GLN A 322 -17.83 -9.24 -29.61
N GLU A 323 -16.67 -9.24 -28.97
CA GLU A 323 -16.25 -8.27 -27.98
C GLU A 323 -14.74 -8.04 -28.06
N ALA A 324 -14.33 -6.85 -27.72
CA ALA A 324 -12.94 -6.49 -27.42
C ALA A 324 -12.91 -5.72 -26.10
N ARG A 325 -11.92 -6.00 -25.26
CA ARG A 325 -11.79 -5.44 -23.91
C ARG A 325 -10.35 -4.97 -23.65
N ALA A 326 -10.22 -3.79 -23.05
CA ALA A 326 -8.95 -3.28 -22.54
C ALA A 326 -9.07 -2.91 -21.07
N LYS A 327 -8.12 -3.37 -20.26
CA LYS A 327 -7.98 -3.02 -18.85
C LYS A 327 -7.04 -1.82 -18.75
N ILE A 328 -7.56 -0.69 -18.28
CA ILE A 328 -6.85 0.59 -18.22
C ILE A 328 -6.73 1.04 -16.78
N GLU A 329 -5.50 1.36 -16.39
CA GLU A 329 -5.17 1.92 -15.10
C GLU A 329 -4.78 3.39 -15.25
N PHE A 330 -5.49 4.29 -14.56
CA PHE A 330 -5.07 5.66 -14.32
C PHE A 330 -4.50 5.75 -12.91
N ARG A 331 -3.20 6.03 -12.78
CA ARG A 331 -2.58 6.39 -11.50
C ARG A 331 -2.72 7.88 -11.29
N LEU A 332 -3.33 8.24 -10.16
CA LEU A 332 -3.65 9.62 -9.83
C LEU A 332 -2.69 10.17 -8.78
N VAL A 333 -2.42 11.47 -8.86
CA VAL A 333 -1.59 12.18 -7.88
C VAL A 333 -2.45 13.10 -7.02
N PRO A 334 -1.94 13.59 -5.88
CA PRO A 334 -2.72 14.48 -5.00
C PRO A 334 -3.48 15.57 -5.76
N ASP A 335 -4.71 15.81 -5.33
CA ASP A 335 -5.73 16.72 -5.88
C ASP A 335 -6.51 16.24 -7.11
N GLN A 336 -6.09 15.18 -7.78
CA GLN A 336 -6.94 14.55 -8.79
C GLN A 336 -8.08 13.78 -8.12
N ASP A 337 -9.28 13.91 -8.69
CA ASP A 337 -10.48 13.19 -8.28
C ASP A 337 -10.79 12.09 -9.31
N PRO A 338 -10.84 10.81 -8.90
CA PRO A 338 -11.19 9.72 -9.81
C PRO A 338 -12.52 9.89 -10.53
N ALA A 339 -13.53 10.51 -9.88
CA ALA A 339 -14.84 10.74 -10.50
C ALA A 339 -14.74 11.79 -11.63
N GLN A 340 -13.94 12.84 -11.43
CA GLN A 340 -13.69 13.84 -12.48
C GLN A 340 -12.92 13.24 -13.66
N VAL A 341 -11.92 12.38 -13.37
CA VAL A 341 -11.17 11.68 -14.41
C VAL A 341 -12.07 10.73 -15.20
N LEU A 342 -12.98 10.01 -14.54
CA LEU A 342 -13.96 9.15 -15.21
C LEU A 342 -14.91 9.96 -16.12
N ALA A 343 -15.40 11.08 -15.65
CA ALA A 343 -16.26 11.98 -16.44
C ALA A 343 -15.52 12.54 -17.67
N ALA A 344 -14.26 12.96 -17.48
CA ALA A 344 -13.40 13.43 -18.56
C ALA A 344 -13.10 12.32 -19.60
N LEU A 345 -12.84 11.09 -19.14
CA LEU A 345 -12.66 9.92 -20.00
C LEU A 345 -13.92 9.65 -20.84
N ARG A 346 -15.11 9.67 -20.23
CA ARG A 346 -16.37 9.50 -20.96
C ARG A 346 -16.55 10.57 -22.04
N THR A 347 -16.35 11.84 -21.66
CA THR A 347 -16.43 12.96 -22.60
C THR A 347 -15.43 12.83 -23.76
N HIS A 348 -14.19 12.41 -23.45
CA HIS A 348 -13.17 12.18 -24.46
C HIS A 348 -13.57 11.12 -25.48
N LEU A 349 -14.10 9.99 -24.99
CA LEU A 349 -14.55 8.90 -25.87
C LEU A 349 -15.76 9.33 -26.71
N ASP A 350 -16.71 10.04 -26.14
CA ASP A 350 -17.90 10.52 -26.85
C ASP A 350 -17.53 11.53 -27.95
N THR A 351 -16.70 12.50 -27.63
CA THR A 351 -16.24 13.50 -28.62
C THR A 351 -15.33 12.92 -29.69
N GLY A 352 -14.67 11.81 -29.40
CA GLY A 352 -13.82 11.06 -30.32
C GLY A 352 -14.57 10.12 -31.26
N GLY A 353 -15.90 10.00 -31.12
CA GLY A 353 -16.73 9.07 -31.91
C GLY A 353 -16.70 7.64 -31.40
N PHE A 354 -16.44 7.47 -30.11
CA PHE A 354 -16.40 6.17 -29.41
C PHE A 354 -17.51 6.02 -28.36
N GLU A 355 -18.67 6.62 -28.59
CA GLU A 355 -19.84 6.59 -27.68
C GLU A 355 -20.27 5.14 -27.38
N ALA A 356 -20.09 4.25 -28.35
CA ALA A 356 -20.41 2.83 -28.21
C ALA A 356 -19.44 2.03 -27.34
N VAL A 357 -18.30 2.62 -26.93
CA VAL A 357 -17.36 1.97 -26.02
C VAL A 357 -17.87 2.13 -24.59
N GLU A 358 -18.20 1.01 -23.97
CA GLU A 358 -18.65 0.95 -22.58
C GLU A 358 -17.46 1.15 -21.62
N ILE A 359 -17.72 1.74 -20.46
CA ILE A 359 -16.73 1.89 -19.37
C ILE A 359 -17.30 1.14 -18.16
N GLU A 360 -16.61 0.10 -17.72
CA GLU A 360 -16.89 -0.59 -16.45
C GLU A 360 -15.82 -0.20 -15.43
N VAL A 361 -16.22 0.43 -14.33
CA VAL A 361 -15.29 0.77 -13.24
C VAL A 361 -15.05 -0.46 -12.38
N GLN A 362 -13.80 -0.90 -12.33
CA GLN A 362 -13.36 -2.06 -11.54
C GLN A 362 -12.80 -1.65 -10.17
N GLY A 363 -12.29 -0.42 -10.05
CA GLY A 363 -11.75 0.12 -8.81
C GLY A 363 -11.51 1.62 -8.89
N SER A 364 -11.71 2.30 -7.76
CA SER A 364 -11.53 3.73 -7.66
C SER A 364 -11.06 4.09 -6.25
N CYS A 365 -10.01 4.89 -6.14
CA CYS A 365 -9.44 5.31 -4.87
C CYS A 365 -8.79 6.68 -5.05
N PRO A 366 -9.20 7.71 -4.30
CA PRO A 366 -8.54 9.00 -4.31
C PRO A 366 -7.09 8.93 -3.81
N PRO A 367 -6.20 9.81 -4.28
CA PRO A 367 -4.87 9.95 -3.71
C PRO A 367 -4.94 10.66 -2.34
N TYR A 368 -3.89 10.44 -1.53
CA TYR A 368 -3.73 11.09 -0.23
C TYR A 368 -2.29 11.56 -0.05
N ARG A 369 -2.10 12.73 0.59
CA ARG A 369 -0.77 13.21 0.97
C ARG A 369 -0.86 14.24 2.08
N ILE A 370 0.10 14.20 3.02
CA ILE A 370 0.35 15.22 4.04
C ILE A 370 1.53 16.11 3.65
N ASP A 371 1.61 17.27 4.30
CA ASP A 371 2.71 18.21 4.11
C ASP A 371 4.02 17.66 4.71
N ALA A 372 5.11 17.67 3.93
CA ALA A 372 6.44 17.27 4.37
C ALA A 372 6.98 18.12 5.54
N LYS A 373 6.56 19.40 5.63
CA LYS A 373 6.93 20.32 6.72
C LYS A 373 6.09 20.16 7.98
N GLY A 374 5.09 19.26 7.95
CA GLY A 374 4.26 18.97 9.11
C GLY A 374 5.05 18.47 10.30
N TRP A 375 4.45 18.53 11.47
CA TRP A 375 5.10 18.08 12.70
C TRP A 375 5.39 16.57 12.70
N LEU A 376 4.48 15.77 12.13
CA LEU A 376 4.61 14.31 12.11
C LEU A 376 5.82 13.85 11.28
N PRO A 377 6.02 14.26 10.01
CA PRO A 377 7.22 13.89 9.25
C PRO A 377 8.53 14.28 9.94
N ARG A 378 8.58 15.46 10.55
CA ARG A 378 9.79 15.92 11.29
C ARG A 378 10.07 15.03 12.48
N MET A 379 9.07 14.76 13.32
CA MET A 379 9.21 13.85 14.47
C MET A 379 9.66 12.45 14.04
N LEU A 380 9.11 11.92 12.94
CA LEU A 380 9.50 10.60 12.43
C LEU A 380 10.95 10.58 11.94
N LEU A 381 11.43 11.63 11.25
CA LEU A 381 12.85 11.74 10.86
C LEU A 381 13.78 11.86 12.07
N GLU A 382 13.44 12.69 13.05
CA GLU A 382 14.23 12.89 14.27
C GLU A 382 14.34 11.60 15.09
N THR A 383 13.23 10.90 15.27
CA THR A 383 13.19 9.63 16.01
C THR A 383 13.89 8.50 15.27
N ALA A 384 13.79 8.45 13.94
CA ALA A 384 14.50 7.48 13.12
C ALA A 384 16.02 7.60 13.21
N ALA A 385 16.55 8.84 13.30
CA ALA A 385 17.98 9.08 13.42
C ALA A 385 18.62 8.47 14.68
N ARG A 386 17.82 8.19 15.73
CA ARG A 386 18.28 7.49 16.93
C ARG A 386 18.52 5.99 16.69
N VAL A 387 17.74 5.39 15.80
CA VAL A 387 17.64 3.93 15.68
C VAL A 387 18.32 3.41 14.41
N TYR A 388 18.08 4.06 13.28
CA TYR A 388 18.59 3.61 11.99
C TYR A 388 19.96 4.23 11.70
N PRO A 389 21.02 3.42 11.49
CA PRO A 389 22.38 3.94 11.24
C PRO A 389 22.47 4.86 10.02
N ASN A 390 21.68 4.57 8.99
CA ASN A 390 21.62 5.36 7.76
C ASN A 390 20.47 6.40 7.78
N GLY A 391 19.76 6.52 8.91
CA GLY A 391 18.63 7.43 9.07
C GLY A 391 17.40 7.03 8.28
N ALA A 392 16.55 8.01 8.04
CA ALA A 392 15.31 7.84 7.26
C ALA A 392 15.20 8.90 6.16
N VAL A 393 14.29 8.66 5.21
CA VAL A 393 14.03 9.57 4.09
C VAL A 393 12.52 9.66 3.84
N LEU A 394 12.02 10.87 3.55
CA LEU A 394 10.65 11.07 3.15
C LEU A 394 10.45 10.67 1.69
N THR A 395 9.37 9.97 1.39
CA THR A 395 8.87 9.80 0.03
C THR A 395 7.59 10.60 -0.16
N PRO A 396 7.41 11.32 -1.28
CA PRO A 396 6.25 12.20 -1.46
C PRO A 396 4.93 11.44 -1.33
N VAL A 397 4.89 10.25 -1.92
CA VAL A 397 3.81 9.26 -1.84
C VAL A 397 4.41 7.87 -1.96
N ALA A 398 3.75 6.85 -1.46
CA ALA A 398 4.00 5.48 -1.91
C ALA A 398 3.60 5.38 -3.39
N THR A 399 4.35 4.65 -4.20
CA THR A 399 4.02 4.41 -5.61
C THR A 399 2.79 3.51 -5.77
N GLY A 400 2.50 2.72 -4.74
CA GLY A 400 1.27 1.96 -4.59
C GLY A 400 0.07 2.84 -4.27
N ILE A 401 -1.06 2.18 -4.19
CA ILE A 401 -2.36 2.74 -3.79
C ILE A 401 -2.63 2.38 -2.33
N GLY A 402 -3.57 3.08 -1.69
CA GLY A 402 -3.94 2.81 -0.31
C GLY A 402 -5.24 3.48 0.07
N ASN A 403 -5.72 3.21 1.29
CA ASN A 403 -7.01 3.68 1.76
C ASN A 403 -6.91 4.81 2.79
N ARG A 404 -5.77 5.52 2.92
CA ARG A 404 -5.61 6.62 3.89
C ARG A 404 -6.60 7.75 3.67
N TYR A 405 -7.10 7.91 2.42
CA TYR A 405 -8.09 8.94 2.07
C TYR A 405 -9.39 8.80 2.85
N VAL A 406 -9.76 7.60 3.29
CA VAL A 406 -11.02 7.36 4.01
C VAL A 406 -11.11 8.13 5.33
N PHE A 407 -9.97 8.48 5.92
CA PHE A 407 -9.93 9.27 7.15
C PHE A 407 -10.04 10.78 6.91
N LYS A 408 -9.73 11.26 5.68
CA LYS A 408 -9.64 12.69 5.37
C LYS A 408 -10.98 13.43 5.55
N GLU A 409 -12.10 12.76 5.35
CA GLU A 409 -13.42 13.35 5.49
C GLU A 409 -13.83 13.53 6.96
N TRP A 410 -13.33 12.68 7.84
CA TRP A 410 -13.78 12.55 9.22
C TRP A 410 -12.79 13.08 10.25
N THR A 411 -11.52 13.18 9.89
CA THR A 411 -10.46 13.61 10.81
C THR A 411 -9.49 14.57 10.14
N THR A 412 -8.80 15.37 10.94
CA THR A 412 -7.66 16.19 10.49
C THR A 412 -6.32 15.54 10.82
N MET A 413 -6.36 14.31 11.29
CA MET A 413 -5.22 13.51 11.72
C MET A 413 -4.22 13.30 10.58
N PRO A 414 -2.96 13.71 10.71
CA PRO A 414 -1.95 13.41 9.70
C PRO A 414 -1.62 11.91 9.70
N ILE A 415 -1.52 11.31 8.50
CA ILE A 415 -1.24 9.89 8.31
C ILE A 415 0.08 9.74 7.55
N ALA A 416 1.10 9.18 8.19
CA ALA A 416 2.35 8.79 7.56
C ALA A 416 2.50 7.27 7.56
N GLY A 417 3.25 6.72 6.61
CA GLY A 417 3.43 5.27 6.51
C GLY A 417 4.88 4.84 6.60
N PHE A 418 5.09 3.75 7.33
CA PHE A 418 6.33 2.99 7.36
C PHE A 418 6.07 1.55 7.79
N ALA A 419 6.91 0.64 7.33
CA ALA A 419 6.80 -0.79 7.62
C ALA A 419 8.18 -1.45 7.62
N ILE A 420 8.24 -2.72 8.03
CA ILE A 420 9.43 -3.55 7.93
C ILE A 420 9.58 -4.02 6.49
N GLY A 421 10.77 -3.83 5.93
CA GLY A 421 11.08 -4.30 4.59
C GLY A 421 12.40 -3.74 4.10
N TYR A 422 12.89 -4.27 3.00
CA TYR A 422 14.09 -3.81 2.31
C TYR A 422 14.05 -4.25 0.84
N ALA A 423 14.95 -3.79 0.00
CA ALA A 423 14.92 -4.04 -1.45
C ALA A 423 14.88 -5.52 -1.88
N GLY A 424 15.20 -6.46 -0.98
CA GLY A 424 15.24 -7.90 -1.26
C GLY A 424 14.18 -8.75 -0.54
N TYR A 425 13.17 -8.18 0.07
CA TYR A 425 12.23 -8.88 0.97
C TYR A 425 11.17 -9.76 0.27
N GLN A 426 11.10 -9.74 -1.04
CA GLN A 426 10.28 -10.61 -1.90
C GLN A 426 8.79 -10.69 -1.49
N ILE A 427 8.20 -9.53 -1.21
CA ILE A 427 6.80 -9.40 -0.78
C ILE A 427 5.84 -10.17 -1.71
N GLU A 428 4.84 -10.82 -1.13
CA GLU A 428 3.81 -11.60 -1.82
C GLU A 428 4.34 -12.79 -2.66
N THR A 429 5.58 -13.25 -2.41
CA THR A 429 6.10 -14.51 -2.95
C THR A 429 6.23 -15.57 -1.86
N ASN A 430 6.55 -16.81 -2.22
CA ASN A 430 6.79 -17.87 -1.24
C ASN A 430 8.08 -17.66 -0.43
N GLU A 431 8.96 -16.78 -0.90
CA GLU A 431 10.21 -16.40 -0.25
C GLU A 431 10.10 -15.04 0.49
N GLU A 432 8.88 -14.58 0.77
CA GLU A 432 8.67 -13.37 1.56
C GLU A 432 9.34 -13.50 2.93
N HIS A 433 10.13 -12.51 3.30
CA HIS A 433 10.89 -12.52 4.54
C HIS A 433 11.27 -11.14 5.02
N ILE A 434 11.56 -11.04 6.32
CA ILE A 434 12.17 -9.87 6.95
C ILE A 434 13.53 -10.24 7.53
N ARG A 435 14.43 -9.27 7.67
CA ARG A 435 15.68 -9.45 8.41
C ARG A 435 15.42 -9.27 9.91
N VAL A 436 16.05 -10.06 10.73
CA VAL A 436 15.96 -9.98 12.20
C VAL A 436 16.34 -8.59 12.71
N GLU A 437 17.38 -7.99 12.13
CA GLU A 437 17.82 -6.66 12.53
C GLU A 437 16.81 -5.57 12.15
N ASP A 438 16.18 -5.64 10.96
CA ASP A 438 15.13 -4.71 10.55
C ASP A 438 13.93 -4.76 11.51
N TYR A 439 13.58 -5.98 11.97
CA TYR A 439 12.53 -6.16 12.96
C TYR A 439 12.89 -5.49 14.29
N ARG A 440 14.08 -5.75 14.80
CA ARG A 440 14.62 -5.17 16.02
C ARG A 440 14.63 -3.64 15.97
N GLU A 441 15.15 -3.07 14.88
CA GLU A 441 15.16 -1.62 14.67
C GLU A 441 13.75 -1.04 14.63
N GLN A 442 12.80 -1.71 13.96
CA GLN A 442 11.41 -1.26 13.89
C GLN A 442 10.76 -1.20 15.27
N VAL A 443 10.94 -2.23 16.12
CA VAL A 443 10.42 -2.25 17.49
C VAL A 443 11.00 -1.08 18.29
N LYS A 444 12.31 -0.85 18.21
CA LYS A 444 12.98 0.27 18.90
C LYS A 444 12.52 1.63 18.41
N TRP A 445 12.30 1.75 17.08
CA TRP A 445 11.84 3.01 16.52
C TRP A 445 10.41 3.34 16.95
N VAL A 446 9.49 2.38 16.90
CA VAL A 446 8.12 2.58 17.39
C VAL A 446 8.11 3.01 18.86
N ALA A 447 8.93 2.40 19.70
CA ALA A 447 9.05 2.80 21.10
C ALA A 447 9.59 4.25 21.24
N THR A 448 10.54 4.63 20.39
CA THR A 448 11.08 6.01 20.35
C THR A 448 10.02 7.03 19.90
N ILE A 449 9.18 6.67 18.92
CA ILE A 449 8.04 7.49 18.47
C ILE A 449 7.04 7.71 19.62
N ILE A 450 6.69 6.66 20.36
CA ILE A 450 5.77 6.76 21.50
C ILE A 450 6.35 7.68 22.59
N ALA A 451 7.63 7.55 22.90
CA ALA A 451 8.30 8.46 23.85
C ALA A 451 8.27 9.92 23.38
N ALA A 452 8.61 10.17 22.11
CA ALA A 452 8.59 11.50 21.53
C ALA A 452 7.17 12.12 21.48
N LEU A 453 6.14 11.31 21.28
CA LEU A 453 4.75 11.77 21.38
C LEU A 453 4.37 12.16 22.81
N ALA A 454 4.83 11.42 23.81
CA ALA A 454 4.56 11.72 25.22
C ALA A 454 5.20 13.04 25.68
N ASP A 455 6.36 13.39 25.11
CA ASP A 455 7.10 14.62 25.43
C ASP A 455 6.57 15.85 24.67
N ARG A 456 5.67 15.67 23.72
CA ARG A 456 5.08 16.72 22.89
C ARG A 456 3.82 17.33 23.54
#